data_989a8bdf299f1b0cb5aebed6016b579a
#
_entry.id   989a8bdf299f1b0cb5aebed6016b579a
#
_cell.length_a   1.000
_cell.length_b   1.000
_cell.length_c   1.000
_cell.angle_alpha   90.00
_cell.angle_beta   90.00
_cell.angle_gamma   90.00
#
_symmetry.space_group_name_H-M   'P 1'
#
loop_
_entity.id
_entity.type
_entity.pdbx_description
1 polymer ?
#
loop_
_entity_poly.entity_id
_entity_poly.type
_entity_poly.pdbx_seq_one_letter_code
_entity_poly.pdbx_strand_id
1 'polypeptide(L)'
;MRKTRVSPWWVGLVAGLALQSVQADDFVVDDIRVTGLHRIAPGTVFNYLPVTIGDRVDEKRTQEAVRALYKTGFFKDVKLERDGDVLVVTVQERESIADITFKGNKAIKTEDLLKGLGEIGFAKGEVFNEGKLDKVTQELRRQYFSNGRYGVVIEPKIVALDDNSLTVAFNITEGDPARIRQINIIGNRAFSDRDILGNFKLTTPTWLTWFNKNDQYSKQKLGGDLEVLRSMYQDNGYLDFHVESTQISITPDKADVYITINIAEGEQYTISDVVLAGRLIVEPAELFKFITTRQGTLFSRKQVTQTTKNITDRLGNDGYAFANVNSIPKLNRATKTVSLSYFIDPGQRVYVRRIHFFGNAKTRDEVMRREMRQMEGGWISTAKVERSKIRLQRLGFFEEVNVETPAVVGTTDQVDVNYTVKERPSGNIMVGVGFAQSQGVIFNANVTQSNFLGSGRNVSIAFNNSEIMRTIRLGYMDPFWTVDGVSRGFNAGYT
;
A
#
# COMPACT_ATOMS: atom_id res chain seq x y z
N MET A 1 -9.57 74.19 41.41
CA MET A 1 -9.66 75.57 40.89
C MET A 1 -9.78 75.47 39.40
N ARG A 2 -10.67 75.87 38.73
CA ARG A 2 -11.70 76.86 38.54
C ARG A 2 -12.78 76.30 37.63
N LYS A 3 -14.00 76.42 38.08
CA LYS A 3 -15.23 76.32 37.30
C LYS A 3 -15.28 77.44 36.23
N THR A 4 -15.86 77.17 35.07
CA THR A 4 -16.81 78.11 34.47
C THR A 4 -17.82 77.34 33.64
N ARG A 5 -19.08 77.53 33.97
CA ARG A 5 -20.33 77.32 33.26
C ARG A 5 -20.38 78.27 32.05
N VAL A 6 -21.12 77.89 31.02
CA VAL A 6 -22.30 78.62 30.53
C VAL A 6 -23.01 77.75 29.46
N SER A 7 -24.29 77.54 29.66
CA SER A 7 -25.33 77.09 28.70
C SER A 7 -25.93 78.31 27.97
N PRO A 8 -27.03 78.21 27.20
CA PRO A 8 -27.67 77.20 26.35
C PRO A 8 -28.19 77.84 25.02
N TRP A 9 -29.00 76.98 24.30
CA TRP A 9 -29.95 77.37 23.24
C TRP A 9 -29.43 77.53 21.82
N TRP A 10 -29.87 76.57 20.97
CA TRP A 10 -30.78 76.92 19.82
C TRP A 10 -31.49 75.66 19.35
N VAL A 11 -32.77 75.76 19.25
CA VAL A 11 -33.81 74.84 18.79
C VAL A 11 -33.73 74.75 17.24
N GLY A 12 -33.96 73.53 16.72
CA GLY A 12 -34.70 73.40 15.47
C GLY A 12 -33.96 72.77 14.29
N LEU A 13 -34.17 71.57 13.99
CA LEU A 13 -34.85 71.06 12.80
C LEU A 13 -34.73 69.50 12.79
N VAL A 14 -35.81 68.83 13.12
CA VAL A 14 -35.98 67.41 12.86
C VAL A 14 -36.20 67.26 11.34
N ALA A 15 -35.16 66.86 10.61
CA ALA A 15 -35.31 66.29 9.30
C ALA A 15 -35.32 64.77 9.46
N GLY A 16 -36.50 64.19 9.42
CA GLY A 16 -36.71 62.72 9.39
C GLY A 16 -36.11 62.16 8.12
N LEU A 17 -34.91 61.57 8.24
CA LEU A 17 -34.45 60.56 7.30
C LEU A 17 -35.23 59.30 7.58
N ALA A 18 -36.29 59.07 6.81
CA ALA A 18 -36.92 57.77 6.68
C ALA A 18 -35.86 56.81 6.17
N LEU A 19 -35.30 55.98 7.05
CA LEU A 19 -34.65 54.75 6.69
C LEU A 19 -35.74 53.89 6.03
N GLN A 20 -35.84 53.95 4.71
CA GLN A 20 -36.53 52.93 3.94
C GLN A 20 -35.75 51.64 4.17
N SER A 21 -36.25 50.79 5.05
CA SER A 21 -35.92 49.37 5.06
C SER A 21 -36.29 48.87 3.66
N VAL A 22 -35.30 48.57 2.86
CA VAL A 22 -35.47 47.77 1.65
C VAL A 22 -35.90 46.40 2.17
N GLN A 23 -37.23 46.19 2.28
CA GLN A 23 -37.78 44.83 2.40
C GLN A 23 -37.42 44.11 1.14
N ALA A 24 -36.62 43.09 1.23
CA ALA A 24 -36.42 42.13 0.14
C ALA A 24 -37.82 41.50 -0.13
N ASP A 25 -38.45 41.90 -1.23
CA ASP A 25 -39.75 41.37 -1.65
C ASP A 25 -39.57 39.87 -2.02
N ASP A 26 -40.34 39.04 -1.33
CA ASP A 26 -40.51 37.63 -1.72
C ASP A 26 -41.04 37.57 -3.14
N PHE A 27 -40.45 36.72 -3.95
CA PHE A 27 -40.92 36.49 -5.33
C PHE A 27 -41.05 34.99 -5.64
N VAL A 28 -41.90 34.66 -6.62
CA VAL A 28 -42.04 33.28 -7.13
C VAL A 28 -41.10 33.15 -8.32
N VAL A 29 -40.31 32.09 -8.34
CA VAL A 29 -39.32 31.83 -9.37
C VAL A 29 -39.97 31.23 -10.60
N ASP A 30 -40.03 31.96 -11.71
CA ASP A 30 -40.52 31.47 -12.99
C ASP A 30 -39.45 30.78 -13.85
N ASP A 31 -38.20 31.20 -13.68
CA ASP A 31 -37.05 30.58 -14.35
C ASP A 31 -35.77 30.75 -13.51
N ILE A 32 -34.79 29.87 -13.75
CA ILE A 32 -33.49 29.88 -13.09
C ILE A 32 -32.39 29.98 -14.16
N ARG A 33 -31.66 31.04 -14.19
CA ARG A 33 -30.55 31.26 -15.11
C ARG A 33 -29.23 31.14 -14.37
N VAL A 34 -28.35 30.24 -14.84
CA VAL A 34 -27.01 30.07 -14.28
C VAL A 34 -25.99 30.69 -15.23
N THR A 35 -25.10 31.55 -14.69
CA THR A 35 -24.03 32.21 -15.42
C THR A 35 -22.67 32.01 -14.73
N GLY A 36 -21.60 32.16 -15.51
CA GLY A 36 -20.22 32.02 -14.99
C GLY A 36 -19.71 30.57 -14.91
N LEU A 37 -20.41 29.64 -15.54
CA LEU A 37 -19.95 28.23 -15.68
C LEU A 37 -18.95 28.15 -16.85
N HIS A 38 -17.87 27.34 -16.63
CA HIS A 38 -16.87 27.03 -17.63
C HIS A 38 -16.79 25.52 -17.88
N ARG A 39 -16.65 24.73 -16.82
CA ARG A 39 -16.43 23.28 -16.84
C ARG A 39 -17.60 22.51 -16.25
N ILE A 40 -18.26 23.08 -15.25
CA ILE A 40 -19.37 22.44 -14.54
C ILE A 40 -20.65 22.56 -15.38
N ALA A 41 -21.33 21.45 -15.61
CA ALA A 41 -22.61 21.47 -16.32
C ALA A 41 -23.69 22.18 -15.49
N PRO A 42 -24.59 22.98 -16.11
CA PRO A 42 -25.67 23.65 -15.39
C PRO A 42 -26.53 22.73 -14.54
N GLY A 43 -26.75 21.49 -14.99
CA GLY A 43 -27.48 20.46 -14.23
C GLY A 43 -26.87 20.13 -12.88
N THR A 44 -25.55 20.27 -12.73
CA THR A 44 -24.88 20.08 -11.43
C THR A 44 -25.29 21.17 -10.46
N VAL A 45 -25.39 22.43 -10.91
CA VAL A 45 -25.84 23.53 -10.05
C VAL A 45 -27.27 23.30 -9.60
N PHE A 46 -28.16 22.90 -10.52
CA PHE A 46 -29.55 22.60 -10.20
C PHE A 46 -29.71 21.47 -9.18
N ASN A 47 -28.87 20.44 -9.23
CA ASN A 47 -28.93 19.34 -8.27
C ASN A 47 -28.59 19.75 -6.81
N TYR A 48 -27.81 20.80 -6.64
CA TYR A 48 -27.42 21.30 -5.32
C TYR A 48 -28.16 22.56 -4.89
N LEU A 49 -28.91 23.18 -5.81
CA LEU A 49 -29.68 24.36 -5.52
C LEU A 49 -31.02 23.97 -4.83
N PRO A 50 -31.27 24.36 -3.58
CA PRO A 50 -32.49 24.00 -2.84
C PRO A 50 -33.68 24.88 -3.23
N VAL A 51 -33.72 25.35 -4.48
CA VAL A 51 -34.78 26.20 -5.06
C VAL A 51 -35.14 25.64 -6.43
N THR A 52 -36.43 25.48 -6.69
CA THR A 52 -36.98 25.03 -7.97
C THR A 52 -37.95 26.07 -8.57
N ILE A 53 -38.22 25.93 -9.86
CA ILE A 53 -39.24 26.76 -10.54
C ILE A 53 -40.58 26.57 -9.83
N GLY A 54 -41.26 27.68 -9.52
CA GLY A 54 -42.49 27.73 -8.75
C GLY A 54 -42.32 27.94 -7.26
N ASP A 55 -41.10 27.87 -6.74
CA ASP A 55 -40.81 28.14 -5.33
C ASP A 55 -40.87 29.65 -5.03
N ARG A 56 -41.29 29.95 -3.81
CA ARG A 56 -41.20 31.31 -3.28
C ARG A 56 -39.86 31.51 -2.58
N VAL A 57 -39.08 32.49 -3.05
CA VAL A 57 -37.73 32.77 -2.55
C VAL A 57 -37.76 34.03 -1.71
N ASP A 58 -37.34 33.86 -0.46
CA ASP A 58 -37.08 34.90 0.51
C ASP A 58 -35.58 35.06 0.77
N GLU A 59 -35.18 36.00 1.59
CA GLU A 59 -33.78 36.20 1.97
C GLU A 59 -33.17 34.96 2.64
N LYS A 60 -33.93 34.22 3.43
CA LYS A 60 -33.46 33.02 4.13
C LYS A 60 -33.18 31.90 3.15
N ARG A 61 -34.08 31.62 2.18
CA ARG A 61 -33.88 30.63 1.13
C ARG A 61 -32.72 31.00 0.21
N THR A 62 -32.55 32.30 -0.10
CA THR A 62 -31.38 32.81 -0.83
C THR A 62 -30.09 32.47 -0.10
N GLN A 63 -30.01 32.72 1.21
CA GLN A 63 -28.82 32.38 2.01
C GLN A 63 -28.60 30.87 2.08
N GLU A 64 -29.66 30.07 2.21
CA GLU A 64 -29.55 28.59 2.19
C GLU A 64 -29.04 28.09 0.85
N ALA A 65 -29.51 28.64 -0.26
CA ALA A 65 -29.06 28.32 -1.61
C ALA A 65 -27.57 28.65 -1.83
N VAL A 66 -27.16 29.86 -1.42
CA VAL A 66 -25.76 30.25 -1.46
C VAL A 66 -24.89 29.30 -0.66
N ARG A 67 -25.29 28.96 0.59
CA ARG A 67 -24.56 28.03 1.45
C ARG A 67 -24.50 26.62 0.86
N ALA A 68 -25.59 26.14 0.25
CA ALA A 68 -25.62 24.82 -0.39
C ALA A 68 -24.63 24.73 -1.55
N LEU A 69 -24.58 25.74 -2.41
CA LEU A 69 -23.62 25.80 -3.51
C LEU A 69 -22.17 25.95 -3.02
N TYR A 70 -21.90 26.80 -2.03
CA TYR A 70 -20.56 26.90 -1.42
C TYR A 70 -20.10 25.57 -0.78
N LYS A 71 -21.02 24.84 -0.13
CA LYS A 71 -20.72 23.57 0.52
C LYS A 71 -20.24 22.49 -0.47
N THR A 72 -20.61 22.60 -1.74
CA THR A 72 -20.11 21.68 -2.78
C THR A 72 -18.58 21.78 -2.99
N GLY A 73 -18.00 22.94 -2.64
CA GLY A 73 -16.58 23.21 -2.84
C GLY A 73 -16.19 23.53 -4.30
N PHE A 74 -17.16 23.55 -5.23
CA PHE A 74 -16.90 23.80 -6.65
C PHE A 74 -16.69 25.29 -6.98
N PHE A 75 -17.25 26.17 -6.18
CA PHE A 75 -17.33 27.60 -6.49
C PHE A 75 -16.45 28.43 -5.54
N LYS A 76 -15.79 29.43 -6.11
CA LYS A 76 -15.03 30.46 -5.39
C LYS A 76 -15.94 31.59 -4.94
N ASP A 77 -16.91 31.94 -5.77
CA ASP A 77 -17.95 32.92 -5.47
C ASP A 77 -19.30 32.47 -6.01
N VAL A 78 -20.39 32.81 -5.27
CA VAL A 78 -21.77 32.52 -5.63
C VAL A 78 -22.62 33.75 -5.29
N LYS A 79 -23.27 34.29 -6.27
CA LYS A 79 -24.23 35.41 -6.11
C LYS A 79 -25.58 34.97 -6.65
N LEU A 80 -26.62 35.26 -5.89
CA LEU A 80 -28.01 35.12 -6.33
C LEU A 80 -28.62 36.47 -6.44
N GLU A 81 -29.11 36.79 -7.64
CA GLU A 81 -29.73 38.05 -7.95
C GLU A 81 -31.12 37.82 -8.56
N ARG A 82 -32.03 38.78 -8.39
CA ARG A 82 -33.36 38.75 -8.97
C ARG A 82 -33.39 39.62 -10.25
N ASP A 83 -33.84 39.04 -11.33
CA ASP A 83 -34.11 39.78 -12.60
C ASP A 83 -35.58 39.55 -13.01
N GLY A 84 -36.47 40.44 -12.53
CA GLY A 84 -37.93 40.22 -12.60
C GLY A 84 -38.35 39.01 -11.77
N ASP A 85 -38.90 37.98 -12.40
CA ASP A 85 -39.28 36.72 -11.78
C ASP A 85 -38.29 35.57 -12.08
N VAL A 86 -37.11 35.91 -12.62
CA VAL A 86 -35.98 35.01 -12.89
C VAL A 86 -34.96 35.10 -11.76
N LEU A 87 -34.60 33.90 -11.23
CA LEU A 87 -33.48 33.79 -10.30
C LEU A 87 -32.17 33.64 -11.07
N VAL A 88 -31.32 34.64 -11.05
CA VAL A 88 -30.00 34.60 -11.69
C VAL A 88 -28.95 34.13 -10.68
N VAL A 89 -28.38 32.95 -10.93
CA VAL A 89 -27.31 32.38 -10.14
C VAL A 89 -25.98 32.61 -10.87
N THR A 90 -25.21 33.60 -10.41
CA THR A 90 -23.89 33.89 -10.93
C THR A 90 -22.84 33.17 -10.08
N VAL A 91 -22.09 32.27 -10.69
CA VAL A 91 -21.05 31.50 -10.01
C VAL A 91 -19.69 31.78 -10.61
N GLN A 92 -18.67 31.71 -9.76
CA GLN A 92 -17.28 31.69 -10.20
C GLN A 92 -16.72 30.29 -9.80
N GLU A 93 -16.43 29.47 -10.81
CA GLU A 93 -15.85 28.14 -10.57
C GLU A 93 -14.44 28.26 -9.97
N ARG A 94 -14.12 27.32 -9.07
CA ARG A 94 -12.74 27.12 -8.65
C ARG A 94 -11.95 26.46 -9.77
N GLU A 95 -10.69 26.81 -9.88
CA GLU A 95 -9.75 26.20 -10.82
C GLU A 95 -9.61 24.71 -10.51
N SER A 96 -9.39 23.91 -11.53
CA SER A 96 -9.09 22.48 -11.39
C SER A 96 -7.61 22.21 -11.56
N ILE A 97 -7.12 21.13 -10.97
CA ILE A 97 -5.74 20.69 -11.11
C ILE A 97 -5.60 20.00 -12.47
N ALA A 98 -4.95 20.65 -13.44
CA ALA A 98 -4.65 20.06 -14.74
C ALA A 98 -3.52 19.03 -14.66
N ASP A 99 -2.49 19.34 -13.87
CA ASP A 99 -1.34 18.45 -13.68
C ASP A 99 -0.62 18.73 -12.35
N ILE A 100 0.09 17.69 -11.85
CA ILE A 100 0.93 17.78 -10.67
C ILE A 100 2.31 17.28 -11.04
N THR A 101 3.32 18.13 -10.89
CA THR A 101 4.69 17.80 -11.24
C THR A 101 5.62 17.92 -10.03
N PHE A 102 6.65 17.07 -10.01
CA PHE A 102 7.68 17.07 -8.98
C PHE A 102 9.05 17.27 -9.62
N LYS A 103 9.89 18.08 -8.98
CA LYS A 103 11.29 18.29 -9.37
C LYS A 103 12.18 18.13 -8.14
N GLY A 104 13.26 17.36 -8.28
CA GLY A 104 14.24 17.16 -7.22
C GLY A 104 13.97 15.99 -6.26
N ASN A 105 12.89 15.25 -6.41
CA ASN A 105 12.49 14.10 -5.63
C ASN A 105 13.28 12.83 -6.05
N LYS A 106 14.49 12.66 -5.51
CA LYS A 106 15.36 11.50 -5.80
C LYS A 106 15.12 10.32 -4.85
N ALA A 107 14.73 10.61 -3.60
CA ALA A 107 14.56 9.60 -2.54
C ALA A 107 13.21 8.90 -2.60
N ILE A 108 12.18 9.59 -3.09
CA ILE A 108 10.81 9.04 -3.21
C ILE A 108 10.39 9.14 -4.68
N LYS A 109 9.88 8.04 -5.23
CA LYS A 109 9.43 8.02 -6.63
C LYS A 109 8.21 8.91 -6.84
N THR A 110 8.14 9.52 -8.02
CA THR A 110 7.01 10.40 -8.39
C THR A 110 5.67 9.68 -8.31
N GLU A 111 5.62 8.40 -8.72
CA GLU A 111 4.41 7.57 -8.68
C GLU A 111 3.89 7.38 -7.26
N ASP A 112 4.79 7.16 -6.28
CA ASP A 112 4.43 6.99 -4.87
C ASP A 112 3.92 8.30 -4.27
N LEU A 113 4.53 9.44 -4.64
CA LEU A 113 4.06 10.76 -4.23
C LEU A 113 2.67 11.06 -4.79
N LEU A 114 2.45 10.83 -6.09
CA LEU A 114 1.15 11.04 -6.74
C LEU A 114 0.06 10.16 -6.13
N LYS A 115 0.37 8.90 -5.82
CA LYS A 115 -0.56 7.97 -5.16
C LYS A 115 -0.97 8.50 -3.79
N GLY A 116 -0.01 8.89 -2.96
CA GLY A 116 -0.28 9.46 -1.64
C GLY A 116 -1.10 10.75 -1.69
N LEU A 117 -0.87 11.61 -2.70
CA LEU A 117 -1.69 12.80 -2.90
C LEU A 117 -3.12 12.49 -3.33
N GLY A 118 -3.30 11.46 -4.17
CA GLY A 118 -4.62 10.98 -4.59
C GLY A 118 -5.48 10.50 -3.43
N GLU A 119 -4.88 9.82 -2.45
CA GLU A 119 -5.56 9.32 -1.25
C GLU A 119 -6.16 10.45 -0.37
N ILE A 120 -5.58 11.65 -0.43
CA ILE A 120 -6.08 12.84 0.29
C ILE A 120 -6.92 13.76 -0.60
N GLY A 121 -7.29 13.30 -1.80
CA GLY A 121 -8.13 14.05 -2.75
C GLY A 121 -7.41 15.25 -3.37
N PHE A 122 -6.11 15.14 -3.62
CA PHE A 122 -5.31 16.11 -4.37
C PHE A 122 -4.70 15.42 -5.59
N ALA A 123 -5.47 15.41 -6.68
CA ALA A 123 -5.14 14.69 -7.90
C ALA A 123 -5.53 15.51 -9.14
N LYS A 124 -5.04 15.07 -10.29
CA LYS A 124 -5.43 15.63 -11.59
C LYS A 124 -6.96 15.52 -11.78
N GLY A 125 -7.59 16.60 -12.18
CA GLY A 125 -9.05 16.72 -12.36
C GLY A 125 -9.80 17.18 -11.11
N GLU A 126 -9.19 17.15 -9.93
CA GLU A 126 -9.80 17.63 -8.69
C GLU A 126 -9.83 19.18 -8.63
N VAL A 127 -10.76 19.70 -7.82
CA VAL A 127 -10.87 21.13 -7.57
C VAL A 127 -9.73 21.60 -6.69
N PHE A 128 -9.02 22.64 -7.14
CA PHE A 128 -7.93 23.23 -6.38
C PHE A 128 -8.43 24.02 -5.16
N ASN A 129 -7.73 23.85 -4.05
CA ASN A 129 -7.98 24.57 -2.81
C ASN A 129 -6.64 24.87 -2.11
N GLU A 130 -6.36 26.14 -1.83
CA GLU A 130 -5.12 26.55 -1.16
C GLU A 130 -4.94 25.90 0.21
N GLY A 131 -6.01 25.74 1.00
CA GLY A 131 -5.95 25.04 2.28
C GLY A 131 -5.61 23.55 2.15
N LYS A 132 -5.93 22.91 1.02
CA LYS A 132 -5.47 21.57 0.70
C LYS A 132 -4.00 21.56 0.32
N LEU A 133 -3.52 22.55 -0.42
CA LEU A 133 -2.11 22.66 -0.83
C LEU A 133 -1.16 22.70 0.37
N ASP A 134 -1.51 23.48 1.40
CA ASP A 134 -0.72 23.55 2.63
C ASP A 134 -0.67 22.17 3.34
N LYS A 135 -1.82 21.50 3.46
CA LYS A 135 -1.89 20.15 4.03
C LYS A 135 -1.04 19.15 3.24
N VAL A 136 -1.12 19.20 1.92
CA VAL A 136 -0.30 18.40 1.00
C VAL A 136 1.18 18.64 1.23
N THR A 137 1.60 19.91 1.28
CA THR A 137 2.99 20.27 1.51
C THR A 137 3.49 19.76 2.86
N GLN A 138 2.67 19.83 3.91
CA GLN A 138 3.00 19.26 5.22
C GLN A 138 3.07 17.74 5.18
N GLU A 139 2.19 17.06 4.45
CA GLU A 139 2.22 15.60 4.32
C GLU A 139 3.46 15.14 3.55
N LEU A 140 3.79 15.79 2.43
CA LEU A 140 5.03 15.53 1.70
C LEU A 140 6.25 15.71 2.62
N ARG A 141 6.29 16.77 3.41
CA ARG A 141 7.38 17.01 4.38
C ARG A 141 7.45 15.88 5.42
N ARG A 142 6.31 15.40 5.93
CA ARG A 142 6.27 14.25 6.86
C ARG A 142 6.81 12.97 6.24
N GLN A 143 6.52 12.71 4.96
CA GLN A 143 7.05 11.55 4.22
C GLN A 143 8.58 11.63 4.10
N TYR A 144 9.13 12.80 3.79
CA TYR A 144 10.58 13.01 3.75
C TYR A 144 11.22 12.87 5.14
N PHE A 145 10.58 13.37 6.18
CA PHE A 145 11.04 13.18 7.58
C PHE A 145 11.04 11.71 7.97
N SER A 146 10.05 10.94 7.55
CA SER A 146 9.99 9.49 7.79
C SER A 146 11.16 8.74 7.14
N ASN A 147 11.75 9.32 6.09
CA ASN A 147 12.94 8.83 5.41
C ASN A 147 14.24 9.51 5.90
N GLY A 148 14.20 10.18 7.04
CA GLY A 148 15.37 10.83 7.67
C GLY A 148 15.85 12.11 6.98
N ARG A 149 15.07 12.67 6.04
CA ARG A 149 15.45 13.91 5.34
C ARG A 149 14.83 15.13 6.01
N TYR A 150 15.34 15.47 7.16
CA TYR A 150 14.83 16.58 7.99
C TYR A 150 15.15 17.97 7.43
N GLY A 151 16.12 18.07 6.52
CA GLY A 151 16.51 19.28 5.83
C GLY A 151 15.65 19.59 4.58
N VAL A 152 14.62 18.78 4.28
CA VAL A 152 13.83 18.97 3.07
C VAL A 152 13.14 20.33 3.04
N VAL A 153 13.29 21.01 1.90
CA VAL A 153 12.55 22.23 1.54
C VAL A 153 11.63 21.88 0.37
N ILE A 154 10.34 22.18 0.52
CA ILE A 154 9.32 21.91 -0.50
C ILE A 154 8.62 23.23 -0.80
N GLU A 155 8.76 23.68 -2.05
CA GLU A 155 8.20 24.93 -2.54
C GLU A 155 7.16 24.61 -3.63
N PRO A 156 5.86 24.74 -3.31
CA PRO A 156 4.83 24.62 -4.31
C PRO A 156 4.79 25.85 -5.20
N LYS A 157 4.71 25.66 -6.51
CA LYS A 157 4.51 26.71 -7.50
C LYS A 157 3.24 26.44 -8.28
N ILE A 158 2.32 27.38 -8.28
CA ILE A 158 1.08 27.32 -9.02
C ILE A 158 1.25 28.08 -10.33
N VAL A 159 0.83 27.47 -11.43
CA VAL A 159 0.79 28.08 -12.75
C VAL A 159 -0.64 27.98 -13.27
N ALA A 160 -1.33 29.09 -13.35
CA ALA A 160 -2.68 29.18 -13.94
C ALA A 160 -2.62 28.93 -15.45
N LEU A 161 -3.64 28.28 -15.99
CA LEU A 161 -3.84 28.03 -17.41
C LEU A 161 -5.11 28.77 -17.89
N ASP A 162 -5.27 28.90 -19.20
CA ASP A 162 -6.35 29.72 -19.79
C ASP A 162 -7.76 29.07 -19.69
N ASP A 163 -7.83 27.77 -19.32
CA ASP A 163 -9.06 26.97 -19.31
C ASP A 163 -9.66 26.78 -17.90
N ASN A 164 -9.53 27.75 -17.02
CA ASN A 164 -9.93 27.68 -15.61
C ASN A 164 -9.31 26.47 -14.89
N SER A 165 -8.09 26.15 -15.24
CA SER A 165 -7.29 25.11 -14.62
C SER A 165 -5.91 25.63 -14.20
N LEU A 166 -5.19 24.84 -13.42
CA LEU A 166 -3.85 25.18 -12.97
C LEU A 166 -2.96 23.92 -12.88
N THR A 167 -1.67 24.15 -13.02
CA THR A 167 -0.66 23.13 -12.73
C THR A 167 0.03 23.45 -11.40
N VAL A 168 0.19 22.41 -10.55
CA VAL A 168 0.94 22.53 -9.31
C VAL A 168 2.29 21.85 -9.47
N ALA A 169 3.36 22.63 -9.37
CA ALA A 169 4.73 22.12 -9.43
C ALA A 169 5.36 22.16 -8.03
N PHE A 170 5.79 21.02 -7.50
CA PHE A 170 6.53 20.94 -6.25
C PHE A 170 8.04 20.91 -6.54
N ASN A 171 8.75 21.98 -6.20
CA ASN A 171 10.19 22.02 -6.23
C ASN A 171 10.73 21.52 -4.89
N ILE A 172 11.45 20.41 -4.91
CA ILE A 172 11.92 19.72 -3.71
C ILE A 172 13.44 19.77 -3.65
N THR A 173 13.96 20.32 -2.57
CA THR A 173 15.36 20.22 -2.19
C THR A 173 15.42 19.27 -1.00
N GLU A 174 15.84 18.02 -1.23
CA GLU A 174 15.71 16.96 -0.24
C GLU A 174 16.64 17.12 0.97
N GLY A 175 17.79 17.76 0.81
CA GLY A 175 18.85 17.77 1.79
C GLY A 175 19.53 16.41 1.94
N ASP A 176 20.51 16.33 2.81
CA ASP A 176 21.18 15.07 3.13
C ASP A 176 20.35 14.23 4.12
N PRO A 177 20.40 12.90 4.01
CA PRO A 177 19.76 12.04 4.99
C PRO A 177 20.52 12.09 6.32
N ALA A 178 19.78 12.24 7.42
CA ALA A 178 20.36 12.21 8.74
C ALA A 178 20.92 10.81 9.07
N ARG A 179 22.12 10.76 9.66
CA ARG A 179 22.82 9.52 9.97
C ARG A 179 22.70 9.17 11.45
N ILE A 180 22.59 7.89 11.73
CA ILE A 180 22.49 7.38 13.09
C ILE A 180 23.88 7.38 13.72
N ARG A 181 24.10 8.25 14.70
CA ARG A 181 25.35 8.29 15.46
C ARG A 181 25.41 7.28 16.58
N GLN A 182 24.26 7.03 17.23
CA GLN A 182 24.18 6.13 18.36
C GLN A 182 22.78 5.56 18.50
N ILE A 183 22.73 4.28 18.88
CA ILE A 183 21.52 3.59 19.31
C ILE A 183 21.80 3.08 20.73
N ASN A 184 21.06 3.60 21.71
CA ASN A 184 21.13 3.21 23.10
C ASN A 184 19.92 2.35 23.44
N ILE A 185 20.15 1.26 24.14
CA ILE A 185 19.09 0.42 24.69
C ILE A 185 19.23 0.50 26.21
N ILE A 186 18.13 0.81 26.89
CA ILE A 186 18.09 0.97 28.33
C ILE A 186 17.08 -0.02 28.90
N GLY A 187 17.50 -0.77 29.93
CA GLY A 187 16.68 -1.77 30.61
C GLY A 187 17.01 -3.20 30.22
N ASN A 188 17.88 -3.42 29.23
CA ASN A 188 18.33 -4.75 28.82
C ASN A 188 19.33 -5.32 29.84
N ARG A 189 19.04 -6.51 30.34
CA ARG A 189 19.89 -7.30 31.26
C ARG A 189 20.13 -8.70 30.73
N ALA A 190 19.15 -9.28 30.04
CA ALA A 190 19.19 -10.64 29.51
C ALA A 190 20.08 -10.75 28.26
N PHE A 191 20.13 -9.70 27.44
CA PHE A 191 20.91 -9.67 26.21
C PHE A 191 21.79 -8.42 26.19
N SER A 192 23.00 -8.56 25.64
CA SER A 192 23.91 -7.43 25.48
C SER A 192 23.44 -6.52 24.33
N ASP A 193 23.85 -5.24 24.36
CA ASP A 193 23.60 -4.30 23.26
C ASP A 193 24.10 -4.85 21.92
N ARG A 194 25.27 -5.54 21.94
CA ARG A 194 25.84 -6.14 20.74
C ARG A 194 24.93 -7.21 20.15
N ASP A 195 24.32 -8.05 20.97
CA ASP A 195 23.43 -9.13 20.51
C ASP A 195 22.13 -8.54 19.92
N ILE A 196 21.61 -7.50 20.57
CA ILE A 196 20.40 -6.83 20.10
C ILE A 196 20.67 -6.07 18.81
N LEU A 197 21.67 -5.19 18.79
CA LEU A 197 22.01 -4.37 17.64
C LEU A 197 22.49 -5.19 16.44
N GLY A 198 23.08 -6.37 16.69
CA GLY A 198 23.46 -7.30 15.63
C GLY A 198 22.28 -7.83 14.80
N ASN A 199 21.07 -7.78 15.34
CA ASN A 199 19.84 -8.18 14.65
C ASN A 199 19.10 -7.00 13.99
N PHE A 200 19.53 -5.76 14.23
CA PHE A 200 18.90 -4.58 13.67
C PHE A 200 19.33 -4.35 12.22
N LYS A 201 18.44 -3.79 11.43
CA LYS A 201 18.76 -3.26 10.08
C LYS A 201 19.45 -1.90 10.19
N LEU A 202 19.01 -1.07 11.13
CA LEU A 202 19.65 0.21 11.40
C LEU A 202 20.95 0.02 12.15
N THR A 203 22.01 0.67 11.68
CA THR A 203 23.36 0.58 12.26
C THR A 203 24.00 1.97 12.36
N THR A 204 24.98 2.10 13.22
CA THR A 204 25.90 3.26 13.18
C THR A 204 26.79 3.18 11.94
N PRO A 205 27.40 4.30 11.49
CA PRO A 205 28.26 4.32 10.31
C PRO A 205 29.42 3.32 10.41
N THR A 206 29.52 2.48 9.39
CA THR A 206 30.61 1.51 9.18
C THR A 206 31.06 1.60 7.72
N TRP A 207 32.17 0.95 7.36
CA TRP A 207 32.62 0.92 5.97
C TRP A 207 31.62 0.26 5.01
N LEU A 208 30.75 -0.66 5.49
CA LEU A 208 29.70 -1.32 4.71
C LEU A 208 28.48 -0.43 4.49
N THR A 209 28.26 0.59 5.33
CA THR A 209 27.08 1.46 5.23
C THR A 209 27.11 2.34 3.99
N TRP A 210 28.29 2.52 3.37
CA TRP A 210 28.38 3.18 2.08
C TRP A 210 27.59 2.48 0.97
N PHE A 211 27.49 1.13 1.03
CA PHE A 211 26.71 0.34 0.06
C PHE A 211 25.24 0.18 0.45
N ASN A 212 24.98 -0.19 1.73
CA ASN A 212 23.64 -0.60 2.17
C ASN A 212 22.80 0.53 2.77
N LYS A 213 23.39 1.71 3.04
CA LYS A 213 22.73 2.90 3.61
C LYS A 213 21.94 2.60 4.88
N ASN A 214 22.41 1.66 5.71
CA ASN A 214 21.75 1.28 6.95
C ASN A 214 22.04 2.27 8.10
N ASP A 215 23.01 3.15 7.92
CA ASP A 215 23.30 4.28 8.81
C ASP A 215 22.32 5.46 8.60
N GLN A 216 21.49 5.43 7.56
CA GLN A 216 20.49 6.45 7.30
C GLN A 216 19.21 6.15 8.09
N TYR A 217 18.77 7.10 8.90
CA TYR A 217 17.55 6.95 9.67
C TYR A 217 16.34 6.77 8.78
N SER A 218 15.47 5.83 9.15
CA SER A 218 14.14 5.62 8.57
C SER A 218 13.19 5.14 9.66
N LYS A 219 12.06 5.81 9.79
CA LYS A 219 11.01 5.42 10.75
C LYS A 219 10.50 4.01 10.51
N GLN A 220 10.38 3.62 9.23
CA GLN A 220 9.94 2.27 8.86
C GLN A 220 10.96 1.20 9.25
N LYS A 221 12.27 1.44 9.01
CA LYS A 221 13.32 0.52 9.43
C LYS A 221 13.35 0.39 10.95
N LEU A 222 13.25 1.52 11.69
CA LEU A 222 13.19 1.51 13.15
C LEU A 222 11.98 0.70 13.66
N GLY A 223 10.80 0.90 13.07
CA GLY A 223 9.63 0.09 13.41
C GLY A 223 9.87 -1.41 13.21
N GLY A 224 10.52 -1.79 12.11
CA GLY A 224 10.95 -3.16 11.87
C GLY A 224 11.93 -3.69 12.91
N ASP A 225 12.93 -2.88 13.30
CA ASP A 225 13.93 -3.25 14.31
C ASP A 225 13.31 -3.41 15.71
N LEU A 226 12.31 -2.58 16.06
CA LEU A 226 11.54 -2.74 17.30
C LEU A 226 10.74 -4.04 17.32
N GLU A 227 10.18 -4.47 16.19
CA GLU A 227 9.50 -5.78 16.09
C GLU A 227 10.50 -6.95 16.15
N VAL A 228 11.68 -6.81 15.57
CA VAL A 228 12.78 -7.79 15.72
C VAL A 228 13.20 -7.89 17.19
N LEU A 229 13.34 -6.76 17.88
CA LEU A 229 13.64 -6.71 19.31
C LEU A 229 12.56 -7.44 20.14
N ARG A 230 11.30 -7.11 19.90
CA ARG A 230 10.16 -7.79 20.56
C ARG A 230 10.17 -9.29 20.30
N SER A 231 10.38 -9.69 19.06
CA SER A 231 10.43 -11.11 18.69
C SER A 231 11.59 -11.83 19.38
N MET A 232 12.77 -11.21 19.45
CA MET A 232 13.94 -11.76 20.11
C MET A 232 13.66 -12.09 21.58
N TYR A 233 13.07 -11.14 22.33
CA TYR A 233 12.72 -11.35 23.73
C TYR A 233 11.62 -12.39 23.89
N GLN A 234 10.53 -12.30 23.11
CA GLN A 234 9.40 -13.22 23.20
C GLN A 234 9.76 -14.64 22.75
N ASP A 235 10.73 -14.82 21.87
CA ASP A 235 11.22 -16.13 21.46
C ASP A 235 12.15 -16.78 22.50
N ASN A 236 12.63 -15.99 23.45
CA ASN A 236 13.46 -16.44 24.57
C ASN A 236 12.73 -16.45 25.93
N GLY A 237 11.40 -16.46 25.90
CA GLY A 237 10.56 -16.65 27.09
C GLY A 237 10.06 -15.36 27.75
N TYR A 238 10.47 -14.18 27.32
CA TYR A 238 10.08 -12.90 27.94
C TYR A 238 8.72 -12.43 27.38
N LEU A 239 7.65 -13.04 27.84
CA LEU A 239 6.31 -12.81 27.29
C LEU A 239 5.75 -11.43 27.63
N ASP A 240 6.08 -10.89 28.80
CA ASP A 240 5.69 -9.54 29.24
C ASP A 240 6.58 -8.42 28.64
N PHE A 241 7.54 -8.76 27.75
CA PHE A 241 8.42 -7.79 27.11
C PHE A 241 7.65 -6.69 26.40
N HIS A 242 7.99 -5.47 26.65
CA HIS A 242 7.50 -4.31 25.90
C HIS A 242 8.51 -3.18 25.81
N VAL A 243 8.38 -2.38 24.77
CA VAL A 243 9.10 -1.14 24.61
C VAL A 243 8.32 -0.04 25.33
N GLU A 244 8.90 0.55 26.37
CA GLU A 244 8.26 1.61 27.15
C GLU A 244 8.24 2.94 26.40
N SER A 245 9.37 3.28 25.79
CA SER A 245 9.50 4.50 24.98
C SER A 245 10.62 4.40 23.96
N THR A 246 10.47 5.16 22.88
CA THR A 246 11.51 5.36 21.87
C THR A 246 11.70 6.85 21.68
N GLN A 247 12.86 7.36 22.02
CA GLN A 247 13.24 8.76 21.88
C GLN A 247 14.21 8.93 20.72
N ILE A 248 13.93 9.92 19.88
CA ILE A 248 14.76 10.25 18.71
C ILE A 248 15.18 11.71 18.85
N SER A 249 16.46 11.94 19.02
CA SER A 249 17.05 13.27 19.09
C SER A 249 17.82 13.56 17.81
N ILE A 250 17.58 14.72 17.24
CA ILE A 250 18.18 15.16 15.99
C ILE A 250 19.02 16.39 16.29
N THR A 251 20.24 16.44 15.76
CA THR A 251 21.11 17.60 15.90
C THR A 251 20.54 18.85 15.21
N PRO A 252 20.89 20.07 15.65
CA PRO A 252 20.37 21.31 15.07
C PRO A 252 20.67 21.45 13.57
N ASP A 253 21.79 20.92 13.11
CA ASP A 253 22.20 20.86 11.70
C ASP A 253 21.46 19.79 10.88
N LYS A 254 20.61 18.98 11.54
CA LYS A 254 19.82 17.89 10.95
C LYS A 254 20.66 16.78 10.30
N ALA A 255 21.94 16.67 10.63
CA ALA A 255 22.86 15.71 10.06
C ALA A 255 22.89 14.39 10.83
N ASP A 256 22.74 14.44 12.16
CA ASP A 256 22.93 13.30 13.04
C ASP A 256 21.66 12.98 13.86
N VAL A 257 21.45 11.68 14.10
CA VAL A 257 20.34 11.13 14.87
C VAL A 257 20.86 10.24 15.99
N TYR A 258 20.32 10.44 17.18
CA TYR A 258 20.52 9.60 18.36
C TYR A 258 19.21 8.93 18.71
N ILE A 259 19.22 7.61 18.87
CA ILE A 259 18.04 6.81 19.18
C ILE A 259 18.23 6.21 20.57
N THR A 260 17.28 6.41 21.47
CA THR A 260 17.24 5.77 22.79
C THR A 260 15.95 4.97 22.90
N ILE A 261 16.09 3.67 23.18
CA ILE A 261 15.00 2.70 23.29
C ILE A 261 14.97 2.23 24.76
N ASN A 262 13.92 2.61 25.48
CA ASN A 262 13.69 2.13 26.84
C ASN A 262 12.79 0.89 26.78
N ILE A 263 13.24 -0.19 27.40
CA ILE A 263 12.54 -1.46 27.41
C ILE A 263 12.30 -1.97 28.84
N ALA A 264 11.21 -2.73 28.99
CA ALA A 264 10.99 -3.57 30.15
C ALA A 264 10.98 -5.03 29.67
N GLU A 265 11.94 -5.83 30.15
CA GLU A 265 12.11 -7.21 29.73
C GLU A 265 10.99 -8.13 30.27
N GLY A 266 10.53 -7.84 31.48
CA GLY A 266 9.63 -8.73 32.22
C GLY A 266 10.36 -9.96 32.75
N GLU A 267 9.58 -10.97 33.13
CA GLU A 267 10.09 -12.25 33.60
C GLU A 267 10.16 -13.29 32.49
N GLN A 268 11.07 -14.24 32.62
CA GLN A 268 11.20 -15.36 31.69
C GLN A 268 10.25 -16.49 32.08
N TYR A 269 9.44 -16.96 31.14
CA TYR A 269 8.42 -17.98 31.33
C TYR A 269 8.77 -19.31 30.65
N THR A 270 8.48 -20.41 31.36
CA THR A 270 8.55 -21.79 30.85
C THR A 270 7.13 -22.32 30.60
N ILE A 271 6.98 -23.20 29.62
CA ILE A 271 5.68 -23.81 29.28
C ILE A 271 5.34 -24.88 30.34
N SER A 272 4.25 -24.71 31.08
CA SER A 272 3.78 -25.65 32.07
C SER A 272 2.91 -26.77 31.46
N ASP A 273 2.10 -26.42 30.47
CA ASP A 273 1.13 -27.34 29.86
C ASP A 273 0.75 -26.83 28.46
N VAL A 274 0.35 -27.76 27.58
CA VAL A 274 -0.14 -27.49 26.23
C VAL A 274 -1.45 -28.25 26.01
N VAL A 275 -2.54 -27.50 25.81
CA VAL A 275 -3.90 -28.05 25.68
C VAL A 275 -4.48 -27.73 24.31
N LEU A 276 -5.15 -28.69 23.69
CA LEU A 276 -6.01 -28.50 22.54
C LEU A 276 -7.45 -28.33 23.02
N ALA A 277 -8.12 -27.29 22.57
CA ALA A 277 -9.49 -26.93 22.92
C ALA A 277 -10.31 -26.58 21.68
N GLY A 278 -11.63 -26.46 21.84
CA GLY A 278 -12.54 -26.14 20.75
C GLY A 278 -13.10 -27.37 20.05
N ARG A 279 -13.44 -27.24 18.77
CA ARG A 279 -14.02 -28.33 17.98
C ARG A 279 -12.93 -29.10 17.24
N LEU A 280 -12.54 -30.24 17.82
CA LEU A 280 -11.54 -31.12 17.25
C LEU A 280 -12.20 -32.06 16.24
N ILE A 281 -11.90 -31.95 14.97
CA ILE A 281 -12.39 -32.79 13.87
C ILE A 281 -11.36 -33.88 13.48
N VAL A 282 -10.16 -33.75 13.97
CA VAL A 282 -9.03 -34.67 13.82
C VAL A 282 -8.68 -35.18 15.21
N GLU A 283 -8.26 -36.43 15.31
CA GLU A 283 -7.83 -37.03 16.57
C GLU A 283 -6.76 -36.19 17.27
N PRO A 284 -6.91 -35.90 18.57
CA PRO A 284 -5.93 -35.07 19.30
C PRO A 284 -4.50 -35.57 19.15
N ALA A 285 -4.29 -36.88 19.18
CA ALA A 285 -2.98 -37.52 19.06
C ALA A 285 -2.30 -37.20 17.70
N GLU A 286 -3.09 -37.02 16.65
CA GLU A 286 -2.57 -36.57 15.34
C GLU A 286 -2.20 -35.09 15.35
N LEU A 287 -3.04 -34.23 15.94
CA LEU A 287 -2.78 -32.81 16.03
C LEU A 287 -1.55 -32.51 16.90
N PHE A 288 -1.32 -33.26 17.95
CA PHE A 288 -0.12 -33.13 18.79
C PHE A 288 1.20 -33.29 18.01
N LYS A 289 1.20 -34.02 16.89
CA LYS A 289 2.40 -34.12 16.01
C LYS A 289 2.79 -32.81 15.35
N PHE A 290 1.85 -31.91 15.23
CA PHE A 290 2.06 -30.58 14.60
C PHE A 290 2.41 -29.49 15.61
N ILE A 291 2.37 -29.80 16.91
CA ILE A 291 2.71 -28.90 18.00
C ILE A 291 4.21 -28.85 18.17
N THR A 292 4.80 -27.68 18.02
CA THR A 292 6.24 -27.44 18.20
C THR A 292 6.58 -26.99 19.61
N THR A 293 5.60 -26.49 20.37
CA THR A 293 5.75 -26.08 21.77
C THR A 293 5.71 -27.31 22.68
N ARG A 294 6.64 -27.39 23.64
CA ARG A 294 6.73 -28.55 24.55
C ARG A 294 6.72 -28.12 26.01
N GLN A 295 6.08 -28.89 26.85
CA GLN A 295 6.12 -28.70 28.29
C GLN A 295 7.57 -28.71 28.81
N GLY A 296 7.88 -27.82 29.75
CA GLY A 296 9.21 -27.62 30.34
C GLY A 296 10.21 -26.83 29.51
N THR A 297 9.88 -26.45 28.27
CA THR A 297 10.72 -25.58 27.45
C THR A 297 10.37 -24.10 27.67
N LEU A 298 11.30 -23.21 27.31
CA LEU A 298 11.04 -21.78 27.32
C LEU A 298 9.90 -21.43 26.33
N PHE A 299 9.08 -20.48 26.72
CA PHE A 299 8.09 -19.92 25.79
C PHE A 299 8.79 -19.32 24.58
N SER A 300 8.22 -19.52 23.39
CA SER A 300 8.67 -18.88 22.15
C SER A 300 7.47 -18.53 21.30
N ARG A 301 7.30 -17.24 21.02
CA ARG A 301 6.23 -16.73 20.13
C ARG A 301 6.31 -17.36 18.74
N LYS A 302 7.53 -17.54 18.23
CA LYS A 302 7.79 -18.19 16.95
C LYS A 302 7.26 -19.63 16.92
N GLN A 303 7.53 -20.40 17.98
CA GLN A 303 7.03 -21.79 18.08
C GLN A 303 5.50 -21.84 18.22
N VAL A 304 4.91 -20.92 18.98
CA VAL A 304 3.45 -20.80 19.11
C VAL A 304 2.82 -20.49 17.75
N THR A 305 3.33 -19.50 17.04
CA THR A 305 2.84 -19.13 15.70
C THR A 305 3.03 -20.27 14.69
N GLN A 306 4.17 -20.96 14.76
CA GLN A 306 4.42 -22.13 13.90
C GLN A 306 3.44 -23.28 14.21
N THR A 307 3.14 -23.53 15.47
CA THR A 307 2.14 -24.52 15.88
C THR A 307 0.77 -24.17 15.33
N THR A 308 0.33 -22.92 15.53
CA THR A 308 -0.94 -22.42 14.99
C THR A 308 -1.01 -22.63 13.49
N LYS A 309 0.05 -22.24 12.77
CA LYS A 309 0.14 -22.42 11.32
C LYS A 309 0.08 -23.89 10.91
N ASN A 310 0.86 -24.77 11.56
CA ASN A 310 0.89 -26.18 11.24
C ASN A 310 -0.48 -26.85 11.40
N ILE A 311 -1.20 -26.52 12.48
CA ILE A 311 -2.55 -27.02 12.72
C ILE A 311 -3.53 -26.50 11.67
N THR A 312 -3.48 -25.19 11.38
CA THR A 312 -4.32 -24.56 10.33
C THR A 312 -4.05 -25.21 8.97
N ASP A 313 -2.79 -25.39 8.59
CA ASP A 313 -2.39 -26.04 7.33
C ASP A 313 -2.88 -27.50 7.27
N ARG A 314 -2.79 -28.24 8.39
CA ARG A 314 -3.31 -29.61 8.48
C ARG A 314 -4.81 -29.67 8.24
N LEU A 315 -5.58 -28.79 8.88
CA LEU A 315 -7.03 -28.68 8.70
C LEU A 315 -7.38 -28.21 7.28
N GLY A 316 -6.63 -27.23 6.75
CA GLY A 316 -6.81 -26.72 5.40
C GLY A 316 -6.59 -27.77 4.31
N ASN A 317 -5.76 -28.81 4.58
CA ASN A 317 -5.57 -29.93 3.67
C ASN A 317 -6.76 -30.87 3.60
N ASP A 318 -7.60 -30.87 4.61
CA ASP A 318 -8.84 -31.65 4.68
C ASP A 318 -10.09 -30.88 4.25
N GLY A 319 -9.90 -29.68 3.67
CA GLY A 319 -10.98 -28.86 3.15
C GLY A 319 -11.43 -27.71 4.07
N TYR A 320 -10.84 -27.56 5.24
CA TYR A 320 -11.18 -26.49 6.19
C TYR A 320 -10.30 -25.25 5.99
N ALA A 321 -10.45 -24.61 4.83
CA ALA A 321 -9.61 -23.47 4.41
C ALA A 321 -9.72 -22.25 5.33
N PHE A 322 -10.84 -22.12 6.03
CA PHE A 322 -11.11 -21.00 6.95
C PHE A 322 -10.95 -21.40 8.41
N ALA A 323 -10.25 -22.51 8.67
CA ALA A 323 -9.96 -22.94 10.04
C ALA A 323 -9.20 -21.84 10.78
N ASN A 324 -9.69 -21.50 11.96
CA ASN A 324 -9.07 -20.54 12.86
C ASN A 324 -8.50 -21.28 14.08
N VAL A 325 -7.21 -21.06 14.34
CA VAL A 325 -6.52 -21.64 15.49
C VAL A 325 -5.93 -20.50 16.31
N ASN A 326 -6.50 -20.24 17.48
CA ASN A 326 -6.07 -19.19 18.37
C ASN A 326 -5.27 -19.77 19.54
N SER A 327 -4.08 -19.23 19.78
CA SER A 327 -3.29 -19.56 20.96
C SER A 327 -3.66 -18.61 22.11
N ILE A 328 -4.01 -19.16 23.26
CA ILE A 328 -4.39 -18.42 24.45
C ILE A 328 -3.36 -18.76 25.55
N PRO A 329 -2.37 -17.90 25.79
CA PRO A 329 -1.43 -18.07 26.88
C PRO A 329 -2.08 -17.66 28.21
N LYS A 330 -2.01 -18.52 29.23
CA LYS A 330 -2.40 -18.22 30.60
C LYS A 330 -1.16 -18.22 31.49
N LEU A 331 -0.80 -17.00 31.94
CA LEU A 331 0.40 -16.80 32.75
C LEU A 331 0.14 -17.11 34.22
N ASN A 332 1.11 -17.78 34.84
CA ASN A 332 1.24 -17.88 36.29
C ASN A 332 2.53 -17.15 36.70
N ARG A 333 2.37 -15.92 37.21
CA ARG A 333 3.49 -15.07 37.61
C ARG A 333 4.22 -15.58 38.84
N ALA A 334 3.53 -16.31 39.73
CA ALA A 334 4.16 -16.84 40.94
C ALA A 334 5.16 -17.95 40.63
N THR A 335 4.85 -18.79 39.67
CA THR A 335 5.71 -19.92 39.26
C THR A 335 6.52 -19.61 37.99
N LYS A 336 6.36 -18.43 37.40
CA LYS A 336 6.97 -18.04 36.11
C LYS A 336 6.71 -19.06 35.01
N THR A 337 5.47 -19.55 34.93
CA THR A 337 5.06 -20.54 33.96
C THR A 337 3.90 -20.05 33.11
N VAL A 338 3.75 -20.57 31.89
CA VAL A 338 2.65 -20.30 30.98
C VAL A 338 2.01 -21.61 30.52
N SER A 339 0.69 -21.72 30.68
CA SER A 339 -0.11 -22.77 30.03
C SER A 339 -0.62 -22.25 28.70
N LEU A 340 -0.43 -23.05 27.64
CA LEU A 340 -0.84 -22.70 26.28
C LEU A 340 -2.08 -23.51 25.89
N SER A 341 -3.18 -22.83 25.59
CA SER A 341 -4.38 -23.44 25.02
C SER A 341 -4.51 -23.06 23.55
N TYR A 342 -4.50 -24.05 22.66
CA TYR A 342 -4.80 -23.85 21.24
C TYR A 342 -6.28 -24.10 21.01
N PHE A 343 -7.04 -23.02 20.85
CA PHE A 343 -8.47 -23.09 20.58
C PHE A 343 -8.69 -23.23 19.07
N ILE A 344 -9.29 -24.35 18.66
CA ILE A 344 -9.48 -24.73 17.28
C ILE A 344 -10.94 -24.54 16.89
N ASP A 345 -11.18 -23.69 15.89
CA ASP A 345 -12.45 -23.58 15.19
C ASP A 345 -12.22 -23.91 13.72
N PRO A 346 -12.57 -25.13 13.27
CA PRO A 346 -12.33 -25.53 11.88
C PRO A 346 -13.25 -24.83 10.87
N GLY A 347 -14.35 -24.20 11.32
CA GLY A 347 -15.33 -23.65 10.40
C GLY A 347 -16.07 -24.74 9.61
N GLN A 348 -16.45 -24.43 8.39
CA GLN A 348 -17.08 -25.37 7.44
C GLN A 348 -16.05 -25.91 6.44
N ARG A 349 -16.31 -27.09 5.92
CA ARG A 349 -15.53 -27.70 4.86
C ARG A 349 -15.95 -27.10 3.53
N VAL A 350 -14.98 -26.68 2.70
CA VAL A 350 -15.26 -25.97 1.47
C VAL A 350 -14.72 -26.67 0.22
N TYR A 351 -15.44 -26.48 -0.88
CA TYR A 351 -15.10 -26.99 -2.20
C TYR A 351 -14.55 -25.88 -3.08
N VAL A 352 -13.65 -26.22 -3.98
CA VAL A 352 -13.22 -25.32 -5.05
C VAL A 352 -14.25 -25.33 -6.17
N ARG A 353 -14.96 -24.23 -6.37
CA ARG A 353 -15.90 -24.07 -7.46
C ARG A 353 -15.17 -23.95 -8.78
N ARG A 354 -14.27 -22.96 -8.92
CA ARG A 354 -13.48 -22.71 -10.12
C ARG A 354 -12.09 -22.20 -9.81
N ILE A 355 -11.19 -22.40 -10.77
CA ILE A 355 -9.83 -21.87 -10.76
C ILE A 355 -9.73 -20.84 -11.88
N HIS A 356 -9.44 -19.59 -11.51
CA HIS A 356 -9.28 -18.48 -12.42
C HIS A 356 -7.85 -18.02 -12.51
N PHE A 357 -7.46 -17.56 -13.70
CA PHE A 357 -6.15 -16.97 -13.96
C PHE A 357 -6.33 -15.54 -14.44
N PHE A 358 -5.52 -14.62 -13.88
CA PHE A 358 -5.53 -13.21 -14.19
C PHE A 358 -4.11 -12.72 -14.49
N GLY A 359 -3.99 -11.73 -15.38
CA GLY A 359 -2.70 -11.11 -15.71
C GLY A 359 -1.87 -11.88 -16.76
N ASN A 360 -2.39 -12.99 -17.28
CA ASN A 360 -1.74 -13.78 -18.34
C ASN A 360 -2.09 -13.26 -19.74
N ALA A 361 -1.52 -12.10 -20.10
CA ALA A 361 -1.80 -11.48 -21.40
C ALA A 361 -1.24 -12.27 -22.60
N LYS A 362 -0.14 -12.99 -22.41
CA LYS A 362 0.56 -13.78 -23.46
C LYS A 362 0.43 -15.27 -23.24
N THR A 363 0.60 -15.72 -21.98
CA THR A 363 0.58 -17.15 -21.63
C THR A 363 -0.85 -17.68 -21.70
N ARG A 364 -1.04 -18.78 -22.44
CA ARG A 364 -2.35 -19.42 -22.57
C ARG A 364 -2.80 -20.05 -21.28
N ASP A 365 -4.11 -20.05 -21.03
CA ASP A 365 -4.72 -20.65 -19.81
C ASP A 365 -4.32 -22.13 -19.66
N GLU A 366 -4.30 -22.90 -20.74
CA GLU A 366 -3.90 -24.32 -20.73
C GLU A 366 -2.51 -24.57 -20.15
N VAL A 367 -1.57 -23.63 -20.37
CA VAL A 367 -0.18 -23.73 -19.87
C VAL A 367 -0.15 -23.60 -18.35
N MET A 368 -1.00 -22.77 -17.78
CA MET A 368 -1.11 -22.61 -16.33
C MET A 368 -1.96 -23.72 -15.72
N ARG A 369 -3.07 -24.08 -16.36
CA ARG A 369 -4.04 -25.07 -15.87
C ARG A 369 -3.42 -26.46 -15.69
N ARG A 370 -2.52 -26.89 -16.59
CA ARG A 370 -1.81 -28.15 -16.47
C ARG A 370 -0.85 -28.25 -15.25
N GLU A 371 -0.47 -27.10 -14.70
CA GLU A 371 0.38 -27.02 -13.51
C GLU A 371 -0.42 -27.14 -12.22
N MET A 372 -1.74 -27.10 -12.30
CA MET A 372 -2.60 -27.17 -11.10
C MET A 372 -2.57 -28.57 -10.46
N ARG A 373 -2.55 -28.57 -9.16
CA ARG A 373 -2.66 -29.79 -8.32
C ARG A 373 -3.96 -29.81 -7.54
N GLN A 374 -4.54 -28.63 -7.29
CA GLN A 374 -5.90 -28.50 -6.83
C GLN A 374 -6.83 -28.63 -8.03
N MET A 375 -7.88 -29.43 -7.87
CA MET A 375 -8.92 -29.63 -8.89
C MET A 375 -10.20 -28.86 -8.51
N GLU A 376 -10.92 -28.41 -9.54
CA GLU A 376 -12.28 -27.89 -9.42
C GLU A 376 -13.24 -29.00 -8.97
N GLY A 377 -14.27 -28.67 -8.21
CA GLY A 377 -15.25 -29.61 -7.67
C GLY A 377 -14.76 -30.46 -6.49
N GLY A 378 -13.45 -30.40 -6.17
CA GLY A 378 -12.88 -31.12 -5.05
C GLY A 378 -12.78 -30.29 -3.77
N TRP A 379 -12.58 -30.97 -2.64
CA TRP A 379 -12.23 -30.27 -1.40
C TRP A 379 -10.99 -29.41 -1.62
N ILE A 380 -11.01 -28.20 -1.08
CA ILE A 380 -9.80 -27.38 -1.11
C ILE A 380 -8.70 -28.04 -0.28
N SER A 381 -7.47 -27.94 -0.74
CA SER A 381 -6.28 -28.32 0.02
C SER A 381 -5.26 -27.19 -0.10
N THR A 382 -4.93 -26.58 1.04
CA THR A 382 -3.96 -25.48 1.11
C THR A 382 -2.62 -25.88 0.52
N ALA A 383 -2.16 -27.11 0.80
CA ALA A 383 -0.93 -27.63 0.24
C ALA A 383 -0.99 -27.82 -1.28
N LYS A 384 -2.13 -28.24 -1.84
CA LYS A 384 -2.28 -28.39 -3.29
C LYS A 384 -2.34 -27.02 -3.98
N VAL A 385 -3.02 -26.04 -3.38
CA VAL A 385 -3.07 -24.66 -3.88
C VAL A 385 -1.67 -24.05 -3.89
N GLU A 386 -0.94 -24.14 -2.77
CA GLU A 386 0.43 -23.61 -2.68
C GLU A 386 1.40 -24.36 -3.62
N ARG A 387 1.26 -25.67 -3.75
CA ARG A 387 2.06 -26.44 -4.70
C ARG A 387 1.80 -26.01 -6.15
N SER A 388 0.56 -25.69 -6.49
CA SER A 388 0.21 -25.16 -7.81
C SER A 388 0.86 -23.80 -8.06
N LYS A 389 0.85 -22.91 -7.05
CA LYS A 389 1.56 -21.63 -7.11
C LYS A 389 3.06 -21.80 -7.34
N ILE A 390 3.71 -22.66 -6.58
CA ILE A 390 5.15 -22.97 -6.74
C ILE A 390 5.45 -23.52 -8.14
N ARG A 391 4.57 -24.35 -8.70
CA ARG A 391 4.74 -24.89 -10.04
C ARG A 391 4.64 -23.80 -11.10
N LEU A 392 3.69 -22.86 -10.98
CA LEU A 392 3.61 -21.69 -11.85
C LEU A 392 4.89 -20.84 -11.78
N GLN A 393 5.40 -20.58 -10.58
CA GLN A 393 6.65 -19.84 -10.39
C GLN A 393 7.84 -20.52 -11.08
N ARG A 394 7.90 -21.85 -11.01
CA ARG A 394 8.98 -22.67 -11.62
C ARG A 394 8.96 -22.66 -13.15
N LEU A 395 7.86 -22.34 -13.80
CA LEU A 395 7.82 -22.17 -15.25
C LEU A 395 8.78 -21.09 -15.73
N GLY A 396 9.07 -20.10 -14.89
CA GLY A 396 9.96 -19.01 -15.21
C GLY A 396 9.36 -17.97 -16.17
N PHE A 397 8.05 -18.02 -16.44
CA PHE A 397 7.34 -17.09 -17.30
C PHE A 397 6.78 -15.89 -16.53
N PHE A 398 6.75 -15.98 -15.21
CA PHE A 398 6.16 -14.99 -14.32
C PHE A 398 7.21 -14.39 -13.39
N GLU A 399 7.13 -13.09 -13.19
CA GLU A 399 7.89 -12.34 -12.18
C GLU A 399 7.28 -12.56 -10.79
N GLU A 400 5.94 -12.55 -10.74
CA GLU A 400 5.16 -12.71 -9.51
C GLU A 400 3.96 -13.63 -9.76
N VAL A 401 3.62 -14.45 -8.76
CA VAL A 401 2.44 -15.29 -8.76
C VAL A 401 1.78 -15.17 -7.39
N ASN A 402 0.59 -14.60 -7.35
CA ASN A 402 -0.24 -14.49 -6.17
C ASN A 402 -1.44 -15.42 -6.27
N VAL A 403 -1.92 -15.92 -5.13
CA VAL A 403 -3.10 -16.77 -5.05
C VAL A 403 -4.02 -16.26 -3.95
N GLU A 404 -5.29 -16.17 -4.25
CA GLU A 404 -6.36 -15.83 -3.33
C GLU A 404 -7.47 -16.87 -3.42
N THR A 405 -8.16 -17.09 -2.31
CA THR A 405 -9.25 -18.06 -2.21
C THR A 405 -10.51 -17.38 -1.68
N PRO A 406 -11.15 -16.48 -2.47
CA PRO A 406 -12.35 -15.78 -2.03
C PRO A 406 -13.53 -16.74 -1.90
N ALA A 407 -14.33 -16.53 -0.86
CA ALA A 407 -15.61 -17.22 -0.70
C ALA A 407 -16.59 -16.78 -1.81
N VAL A 408 -17.36 -17.73 -2.31
CA VAL A 408 -18.37 -17.46 -3.35
C VAL A 408 -19.59 -16.82 -2.71
N VAL A 409 -20.00 -15.66 -3.21
CA VAL A 409 -21.18 -14.95 -2.71
C VAL A 409 -22.42 -15.82 -2.88
N GLY A 410 -23.22 -15.94 -1.81
CA GLY A 410 -24.45 -16.74 -1.79
C GLY A 410 -24.26 -18.23 -1.48
N THR A 411 -23.03 -18.68 -1.22
CA THR A 411 -22.72 -20.03 -0.77
C THR A 411 -21.94 -20.01 0.54
N THR A 412 -22.05 -21.05 1.33
CA THR A 412 -21.32 -21.15 2.63
C THR A 412 -20.16 -22.14 2.57
N ASP A 413 -20.09 -22.96 1.51
CA ASP A 413 -19.21 -24.11 1.36
C ASP A 413 -18.38 -24.08 0.06
N GLN A 414 -18.35 -22.95 -0.67
CA GLN A 414 -17.63 -22.83 -1.94
C GLN A 414 -16.65 -21.67 -1.93
N VAL A 415 -15.51 -21.91 -2.57
CA VAL A 415 -14.49 -20.92 -2.83
C VAL A 415 -14.06 -20.96 -4.30
N ASP A 416 -13.65 -19.82 -4.82
CA ASP A 416 -12.88 -19.77 -6.06
C ASP A 416 -11.40 -19.70 -5.72
N VAL A 417 -10.54 -20.19 -6.61
CA VAL A 417 -9.09 -20.04 -6.47
C VAL A 417 -8.59 -19.14 -7.59
N ASN A 418 -8.14 -17.96 -7.23
CA ASN A 418 -7.70 -16.93 -8.17
C ASN A 418 -6.18 -16.85 -8.17
N TYR A 419 -5.54 -17.21 -9.29
CA TYR A 419 -4.11 -17.02 -9.51
C TYR A 419 -3.90 -15.75 -10.32
N THR A 420 -3.30 -14.73 -9.71
CA THR A 420 -2.90 -13.48 -10.39
C THR A 420 -1.41 -13.54 -10.69
N VAL A 421 -1.06 -13.44 -11.96
CA VAL A 421 0.33 -13.52 -12.41
C VAL A 421 0.78 -12.20 -13.03
N LYS A 422 2.06 -11.89 -12.87
CA LYS A 422 2.74 -10.81 -13.59
C LYS A 422 3.75 -11.42 -14.53
N GLU A 423 3.51 -11.33 -15.84
CA GLU A 423 4.38 -11.92 -16.86
C GLU A 423 5.70 -11.16 -16.97
N ARG A 424 6.77 -11.88 -17.22
CA ARG A 424 8.09 -11.33 -17.54
C ARG A 424 8.46 -11.57 -19.00
N PRO A 425 9.37 -10.76 -19.57
CA PRO A 425 9.93 -11.05 -20.88
C PRO A 425 10.54 -12.46 -20.89
N SER A 426 10.10 -13.29 -21.84
CA SER A 426 10.53 -14.68 -21.95
C SER A 426 11.58 -14.91 -23.05
N GLY A 427 11.98 -13.84 -23.73
CA GLY A 427 13.07 -13.83 -24.72
C GLY A 427 14.40 -13.44 -24.12
N ASN A 428 15.46 -14.14 -24.52
CA ASN A 428 16.84 -13.81 -24.17
C ASN A 428 17.69 -13.79 -25.44
N ILE A 429 18.46 -12.70 -25.60
CA ILE A 429 19.44 -12.55 -26.70
C ILE A 429 20.82 -12.44 -26.05
N MET A 430 21.72 -13.33 -26.46
CA MET A 430 23.09 -13.32 -25.99
C MET A 430 24.01 -13.19 -27.20
N VAL A 431 24.91 -12.23 -27.17
CA VAL A 431 25.95 -12.02 -28.19
C VAL A 431 27.30 -11.98 -27.49
N GLY A 432 28.24 -12.71 -27.99
CA GLY A 432 29.59 -12.76 -27.46
C GLY A 432 30.64 -12.74 -28.56
N VAL A 433 31.77 -12.12 -28.28
CA VAL A 433 32.97 -12.15 -29.12
C VAL A 433 34.13 -12.66 -28.27
N GLY A 434 34.85 -13.61 -28.77
CA GLY A 434 36.03 -14.18 -28.13
C GLY A 434 37.19 -14.34 -29.09
N PHE A 435 38.38 -14.62 -28.57
CA PHE A 435 39.54 -14.96 -29.34
C PHE A 435 40.19 -16.23 -28.76
N ALA A 436 40.48 -17.19 -29.64
CA ALA A 436 41.24 -18.37 -29.25
C ALA A 436 42.34 -18.59 -30.30
N GLN A 437 43.56 -18.89 -29.86
CA GLN A 437 44.75 -19.02 -30.75
C GLN A 437 44.54 -20.10 -31.82
N SER A 438 43.73 -21.13 -31.54
CA SER A 438 43.46 -22.25 -32.48
C SER A 438 42.25 -22.00 -33.40
N GLN A 439 41.40 -20.99 -33.11
CA GLN A 439 40.11 -20.75 -33.79
C GLN A 439 39.96 -19.32 -34.30
N GLY A 440 40.96 -18.46 -34.05
CA GLY A 440 40.89 -17.04 -34.40
C GLY A 440 39.84 -16.30 -33.63
N VAL A 441 39.18 -15.36 -34.26
CA VAL A 441 38.04 -14.61 -33.66
C VAL A 441 36.80 -15.49 -33.72
N ILE A 442 36.18 -15.65 -32.55
CA ILE A 442 34.95 -16.43 -32.37
C ILE A 442 33.81 -15.45 -32.14
N PHE A 443 32.77 -15.57 -32.94
CA PHE A 443 31.53 -14.82 -32.77
C PHE A 443 30.38 -15.77 -32.42
N ASN A 444 29.70 -15.52 -31.29
CA ASN A 444 28.56 -16.29 -30.80
C ASN A 444 27.33 -15.41 -30.73
N ALA A 445 26.22 -15.86 -31.27
CA ALA A 445 24.91 -15.25 -31.07
C ALA A 445 23.89 -16.34 -30.73
N ASN A 446 23.13 -16.14 -29.65
CA ASN A 446 22.09 -17.07 -29.26
C ASN A 446 20.81 -16.27 -28.93
N VAL A 447 19.72 -16.65 -29.57
CA VAL A 447 18.37 -16.13 -29.31
C VAL A 447 17.54 -17.29 -28.79
N THR A 448 17.05 -17.17 -27.59
CA THR A 448 16.16 -18.16 -26.97
C THR A 448 14.85 -17.49 -26.61
N GLN A 449 13.73 -18.06 -27.04
CA GLN A 449 12.39 -17.65 -26.69
C GLN A 449 11.73 -18.79 -25.92
N SER A 450 11.63 -18.62 -24.61
CA SER A 450 10.79 -19.48 -23.76
C SER A 450 9.34 -19.03 -23.86
N ASN A 451 8.41 -19.95 -23.67
CA ASN A 451 6.97 -19.66 -23.82
C ASN A 451 6.61 -19.03 -25.17
N PHE A 452 7.10 -19.66 -26.27
CA PHE A 452 6.88 -19.18 -27.62
C PHE A 452 5.39 -19.08 -27.94
N LEU A 453 4.92 -17.88 -28.33
CA LEU A 453 3.52 -17.56 -28.57
C LEU A 453 2.56 -17.95 -27.40
N GLY A 454 3.07 -17.90 -26.17
CA GLY A 454 2.30 -18.23 -24.97
C GLY A 454 1.97 -19.72 -24.77
N SER A 455 2.55 -20.60 -25.59
CA SER A 455 2.26 -22.04 -25.60
C SER A 455 3.08 -22.88 -24.62
N GLY A 456 4.01 -22.25 -23.89
CA GLY A 456 4.96 -22.94 -23.00
C GLY A 456 6.09 -23.67 -23.73
N ARG A 457 6.19 -23.54 -25.03
CA ARG A 457 7.24 -24.14 -25.86
C ARG A 457 8.49 -23.26 -25.86
N ASN A 458 9.65 -23.91 -26.04
CA ASN A 458 10.93 -23.22 -26.15
C ASN A 458 11.46 -23.32 -27.57
N VAL A 459 11.89 -22.19 -28.13
CA VAL A 459 12.53 -22.09 -29.42
C VAL A 459 13.88 -21.39 -29.25
N SER A 460 14.92 -21.92 -29.84
CA SER A 460 16.24 -21.31 -29.78
C SER A 460 16.93 -21.33 -31.16
N ILE A 461 17.66 -20.28 -31.43
CA ILE A 461 18.53 -20.14 -32.60
C ILE A 461 19.92 -19.79 -32.09
N ALA A 462 20.92 -20.64 -32.36
CA ALA A 462 22.28 -20.39 -31.99
C ALA A 462 23.14 -20.28 -33.28
N PHE A 463 23.96 -19.26 -33.34
CA PHE A 463 24.94 -19.02 -34.37
C PHE A 463 26.31 -18.92 -33.73
N ASN A 464 27.25 -19.76 -34.22
CA ASN A 464 28.66 -19.70 -33.87
C ASN A 464 29.48 -19.59 -35.15
N ASN A 465 30.43 -18.68 -35.17
CA ASN A 465 31.34 -18.50 -36.30
C ASN A 465 32.76 -18.32 -35.76
N SER A 466 33.68 -19.13 -36.29
CA SER A 466 35.14 -19.01 -36.09
C SER A 466 35.85 -19.20 -37.43
N GLU A 467 37.17 -19.03 -37.48
CA GLU A 467 37.96 -19.25 -38.70
C GLU A 467 37.86 -20.67 -39.24
N ILE A 468 37.66 -21.65 -38.37
CA ILE A 468 37.64 -23.07 -38.72
C ILE A 468 36.25 -23.68 -38.78
N MET A 469 35.23 -23.06 -38.18
CA MET A 469 33.90 -23.65 -38.09
C MET A 469 32.79 -22.58 -38.02
N ARG A 470 31.76 -22.81 -38.82
CA ARG A 470 30.52 -22.04 -38.74
C ARG A 470 29.36 -22.98 -38.41
N THR A 471 28.64 -22.72 -37.33
CA THR A 471 27.51 -23.54 -36.93
C THR A 471 26.25 -22.70 -36.77
N ILE A 472 25.16 -23.14 -37.35
CA ILE A 472 23.81 -22.63 -37.13
C ILE A 472 22.99 -23.77 -36.52
N ARG A 473 22.34 -23.54 -35.37
CA ARG A 473 21.47 -24.51 -34.74
C ARG A 473 20.09 -23.93 -34.48
N LEU A 474 19.08 -24.72 -34.82
CA LEU A 474 17.68 -24.49 -34.48
C LEU A 474 17.26 -25.51 -33.42
N GLY A 475 16.79 -25.07 -32.29
CA GLY A 475 16.25 -25.91 -31.24
C GLY A 475 14.77 -25.65 -31.02
N TYR A 476 13.99 -26.70 -30.87
CA TYR A 476 12.59 -26.67 -30.51
C TYR A 476 12.33 -27.68 -29.41
N MET A 477 11.57 -27.26 -28.34
CA MET A 477 11.17 -28.13 -27.24
C MET A 477 9.73 -27.84 -26.85
N ASP A 478 8.87 -28.85 -26.91
CA ASP A 478 7.54 -28.84 -26.34
C ASP A 478 7.54 -29.70 -25.08
N PRO A 479 7.46 -29.13 -23.88
CA PRO A 479 7.51 -29.88 -22.63
C PRO A 479 6.23 -30.69 -22.36
N PHE A 480 5.13 -30.40 -23.07
CA PHE A 480 3.85 -31.06 -22.96
C PHE A 480 3.27 -31.40 -24.34
N TRP A 481 4.01 -32.25 -25.08
CA TRP A 481 3.54 -32.79 -26.33
C TRP A 481 2.27 -33.65 -26.16
N THR A 482 2.20 -34.38 -25.04
CA THR A 482 0.99 -35.10 -24.61
C THR A 482 0.43 -34.49 -23.33
N VAL A 483 -0.83 -34.74 -23.04
CA VAL A 483 -1.51 -34.29 -21.82
C VAL A 483 -0.81 -34.81 -20.55
N ASP A 484 -0.20 -36.00 -20.63
CA ASP A 484 0.52 -36.65 -19.53
C ASP A 484 1.91 -36.05 -19.27
N GLY A 485 2.33 -35.05 -20.06
CA GLY A 485 3.61 -34.33 -19.87
C GLY A 485 4.80 -35.02 -20.51
N VAL A 486 4.59 -35.83 -21.55
CA VAL A 486 5.69 -36.31 -22.39
C VAL A 486 6.23 -35.14 -23.20
N SER A 487 7.52 -34.87 -23.09
CA SER A 487 8.18 -33.80 -23.84
C SER A 487 8.62 -34.28 -25.23
N ARG A 488 8.59 -33.39 -26.22
CA ARG A 488 9.12 -33.61 -27.55
C ARG A 488 10.01 -32.46 -27.94
N GLY A 489 11.19 -32.78 -28.43
CA GLY A 489 12.12 -31.76 -28.94
C GLY A 489 12.90 -32.25 -30.13
N PHE A 490 13.40 -31.32 -30.92
CA PHE A 490 14.36 -31.58 -31.97
C PHE A 490 15.40 -30.45 -32.07
N ASN A 491 16.57 -30.80 -32.53
CA ASN A 491 17.61 -29.85 -32.86
C ASN A 491 18.06 -30.13 -34.31
N ALA A 492 18.04 -29.11 -35.14
CA ALA A 492 18.60 -29.15 -36.49
C ALA A 492 19.80 -28.22 -36.54
N GLY A 493 20.91 -28.68 -37.14
CA GLY A 493 22.11 -27.88 -37.21
C GLY A 493 22.81 -28.05 -38.56
N TYR A 494 23.45 -26.98 -38.99
CA TYR A 494 24.37 -26.95 -40.12
C TYR A 494 25.73 -26.53 -39.58
N THR A 495 26.76 -27.28 -39.98
CA THR A 495 28.15 -27.01 -39.60
C THR A 495 28.98 -26.91 -40.84
#